data_38f9f757b01047b5a0ad1b6dc9fb0e16
#
_entry.id   38f9f757b01047b5a0ad1b6dc9fb0e16
#
_cell.length_a   1.000
_cell.length_b   1.000
_cell.length_c   1.000
_cell.angle_alpha   90.00
_cell.angle_beta   90.00
_cell.angle_gamma   90.00
#
_symmetry.space_group_name_H-M   'P 1'
#
loop_
_entity.id
_entity.type
_entity.pdbx_description
1 polymer ?
#
loop_
_entity_poly.entity_id
_entity_poly.type
_entity_poly.pdbx_seq_one_letter_code
_entity_poly.pdbx_strand_id
1 'polypeptide(L)'
;GGPRIKRELDKSNIKSKFIRGLRVTDKKIINIVENVLIDFNNDIVKSLEEKGTKGVSINTKNNNVIHVDPESSELGFVGVPKKIESDVINKILNKNFIPVISPLGLGKDLQTYNINGDTAAGAIAKSLKSRRLLLMTNVEGVLDKNKKLIQEVSSSKILEMIKDETITEGMIPKINTCLDAIN
;
A
#
# COMPACT_ATOMS: atom_id res chain seq x y z
N GLY A 1 -1.27 -8.34 4.71
CA GLY A 1 -2.64 -7.87 4.96
C GLY A 1 -3.71 -8.70 4.24
N GLY A 2 -3.65 -8.80 2.90
CA GLY A 2 -4.71 -9.41 2.09
C GLY A 2 -5.21 -10.79 2.55
N PRO A 3 -4.34 -11.78 2.79
CA PRO A 3 -4.76 -13.10 3.28
C PRO A 3 -5.43 -13.05 4.67
N ARG A 4 -4.97 -12.16 5.57
CA ARG A 4 -5.60 -12.00 6.90
C ARG A 4 -6.99 -11.38 6.77
N ILE A 5 -7.13 -10.33 5.94
CA ILE A 5 -8.44 -9.70 5.65
C ILE A 5 -9.41 -10.74 5.08
N LYS A 6 -8.97 -11.54 4.10
CA LYS A 6 -9.81 -12.59 3.52
C LYS A 6 -10.31 -13.55 4.60
N ARG A 7 -9.44 -14.02 5.48
CA ARG A 7 -9.79 -14.96 6.56
C ARG A 7 -10.84 -14.38 7.51
N GLU A 8 -10.72 -13.11 7.90
CA GLU A 8 -11.69 -12.47 8.79
C GLU A 8 -13.05 -12.21 8.11
N LEU A 9 -13.02 -11.86 6.82
CA LEU A 9 -14.25 -11.73 6.03
C LEU A 9 -14.95 -13.09 5.86
N ASP A 10 -14.21 -14.17 5.59
CA ASP A 10 -14.74 -15.53 5.48
C ASP A 10 -15.39 -15.99 6.80
N LYS A 11 -14.78 -15.70 7.96
CA LYS A 11 -15.38 -15.95 9.30
C LYS A 11 -16.70 -15.21 9.49
N SER A 12 -16.83 -14.04 8.88
CA SER A 12 -18.05 -13.22 8.96
C SER A 12 -19.05 -13.54 7.84
N ASN A 13 -18.82 -14.60 7.05
CA ASN A 13 -19.60 -14.97 5.86
C ASN A 13 -19.72 -13.84 4.82
N ILE A 14 -18.70 -12.98 4.71
CA ILE A 14 -18.64 -11.87 3.75
C ILE A 14 -17.74 -12.25 2.59
N LYS A 15 -18.29 -12.30 1.38
CA LYS A 15 -17.53 -12.55 0.16
C LYS A 15 -16.83 -11.27 -0.33
N SER A 16 -15.53 -11.35 -0.55
CA SER A 16 -14.78 -10.24 -1.17
C SER A 16 -15.14 -10.09 -2.65
N LYS A 17 -15.42 -8.86 -3.07
CA LYS A 17 -15.53 -8.47 -4.47
C LYS A 17 -14.36 -7.54 -4.83
N PHE A 18 -13.84 -7.68 -6.04
CA PHE A 18 -12.76 -6.83 -6.55
C PHE A 18 -13.18 -6.18 -7.86
N ILE A 19 -12.79 -4.93 -8.04
CA ILE A 19 -12.94 -4.16 -9.28
C ILE A 19 -11.57 -3.58 -9.62
N ARG A 20 -11.05 -3.86 -10.79
CA ARG A 20 -9.71 -3.41 -11.22
C ARG A 20 -8.59 -3.69 -10.19
N GLY A 21 -8.66 -4.84 -9.52
CA GLY A 21 -7.69 -5.24 -8.49
C GLY A 21 -7.87 -4.59 -7.11
N LEU A 22 -8.84 -3.68 -6.96
CA LEU A 22 -9.18 -3.03 -5.69
C LEU A 22 -10.37 -3.75 -5.02
N ARG A 23 -10.28 -3.94 -3.71
CA ARG A 23 -11.36 -4.57 -2.93
C ARG A 23 -12.50 -3.58 -2.76
N VAL A 24 -13.70 -3.93 -3.24
CA VAL A 24 -14.92 -3.20 -2.90
C VAL A 24 -15.10 -3.26 -1.38
N THR A 25 -15.18 -2.10 -0.74
CA THR A 25 -15.09 -1.95 0.71
C THR A 25 -16.28 -1.15 1.21
N ASP A 26 -17.35 -1.83 1.62
CA ASP A 26 -18.50 -1.21 2.27
C ASP A 26 -18.23 -0.89 3.76
N LYS A 27 -19.24 -0.37 4.45
CA LYS A 27 -19.13 0.02 5.87
C LYS A 27 -18.80 -1.15 6.81
N LYS A 28 -19.26 -2.36 6.50
CA LYS A 28 -18.96 -3.56 7.31
C LYS A 28 -17.54 -4.02 7.03
N ILE A 29 -17.16 -4.02 5.77
CA ILE A 29 -15.83 -4.46 5.32
C ILE A 29 -14.74 -3.51 5.83
N ILE A 30 -14.94 -2.17 5.80
CA ILE A 30 -13.89 -1.24 6.25
C ILE A 30 -13.56 -1.43 7.73
N ASN A 31 -14.54 -1.71 8.58
CA ASN A 31 -14.30 -1.97 10.00
C ASN A 31 -13.43 -3.21 10.21
N ILE A 32 -13.69 -4.29 9.45
CA ILE A 32 -12.86 -5.51 9.51
C ILE A 32 -11.46 -5.23 8.97
N VAL A 33 -11.35 -4.56 7.82
CA VAL A 33 -10.08 -4.20 7.18
C VAL A 33 -9.23 -3.35 8.11
N GLU A 34 -9.80 -2.33 8.73
CA GLU A 34 -9.10 -1.44 9.66
C GLU A 34 -8.51 -2.23 10.83
N ASN A 35 -9.32 -3.04 11.52
CA ASN A 35 -8.86 -3.83 12.65
C ASN A 35 -7.74 -4.80 12.24
N VAL A 36 -7.94 -5.56 11.17
CA VAL A 36 -6.93 -6.52 10.68
C VAL A 36 -5.61 -5.85 10.30
N LEU A 37 -5.67 -4.68 9.67
CA LEU A 37 -4.45 -3.97 9.26
C LEU A 37 -3.75 -3.32 10.45
N ILE A 38 -4.47 -2.85 11.46
CA ILE A 38 -3.89 -2.33 12.71
C ILE A 38 -3.22 -3.47 13.49
N ASP A 39 -3.88 -4.61 13.65
CA ASP A 39 -3.31 -5.78 14.32
C ASP A 39 -2.06 -6.28 13.59
N PHE A 40 -2.11 -6.35 12.26
CA PHE A 40 -0.95 -6.74 11.47
C PHE A 40 0.22 -5.75 11.58
N ASN A 41 -0.09 -4.47 11.66
CA ASN A 41 0.91 -3.42 11.89
C ASN A 41 1.61 -3.62 13.26
N ASN A 42 0.83 -3.85 14.30
CA ASN A 42 1.35 -4.10 15.64
C ASN A 42 2.22 -5.37 15.72
N ASP A 43 1.82 -6.44 15.01
CA ASP A 43 2.64 -7.66 14.91
C ASP A 43 4.01 -7.38 14.25
N ILE A 44 4.05 -6.51 13.22
CA ILE A 44 5.32 -6.11 12.58
C ILE A 44 6.17 -5.31 13.56
N VAL A 45 5.59 -4.34 14.27
CA VAL A 45 6.30 -3.55 15.29
C VAL A 45 6.91 -4.47 16.35
N LYS A 46 6.12 -5.40 16.89
CA LYS A 46 6.60 -6.39 17.86
C LYS A 46 7.76 -7.21 17.31
N SER A 47 7.65 -7.70 16.06
CA SER A 47 8.71 -8.48 15.43
C SER A 47 10.01 -7.68 15.23
N LEU A 48 9.92 -6.37 15.00
CA LEU A 48 11.09 -5.49 14.95
C LEU A 48 11.74 -5.34 16.33
N GLU A 49 10.93 -5.16 17.38
CA GLU A 49 11.40 -5.05 18.76
C GLU A 49 12.12 -6.33 19.23
N GLU A 50 11.57 -7.50 18.92
CA GLU A 50 12.19 -8.81 19.20
C GLU A 50 13.57 -8.96 18.52
N LYS A 51 13.81 -8.21 17.44
CA LYS A 51 15.09 -8.16 16.72
C LYS A 51 16.01 -7.01 17.17
N GLY A 52 15.66 -6.31 18.26
CA GLY A 52 16.45 -5.22 18.80
C GLY A 52 16.29 -3.89 18.06
N THR A 53 15.26 -3.76 17.22
CA THR A 53 14.99 -2.52 16.46
C THR A 53 13.69 -1.92 16.91
N LYS A 54 13.66 -0.60 17.15
CA LYS A 54 12.43 0.10 17.57
C LYS A 54 11.54 0.41 16.37
N GLY A 55 10.34 -0.19 16.35
CA GLY A 55 9.25 0.13 15.44
C GLY A 55 8.28 1.15 16.02
N VAL A 56 7.64 1.95 15.17
CA VAL A 56 6.55 2.85 15.55
C VAL A 56 5.34 2.57 14.66
N SER A 57 4.23 2.17 15.28
CA SER A 57 2.95 1.94 14.61
C SER A 57 2.35 3.26 14.14
N ILE A 58 1.99 3.31 12.86
CA ILE A 58 1.28 4.42 12.23
C ILE A 58 0.03 3.87 11.53
N ASN A 59 -1.12 4.36 11.94
CA ASN A 59 -2.41 3.96 11.40
C ASN A 59 -3.47 5.04 11.63
N THR A 60 -4.71 4.84 11.22
CA THR A 60 -5.79 5.83 11.32
C THR A 60 -6.18 6.17 12.76
N LYS A 61 -5.91 5.30 13.71
CA LYS A 61 -6.18 5.52 15.16
C LYS A 61 -4.98 6.09 15.91
N ASN A 62 -3.77 5.97 15.33
CA ASN A 62 -2.54 6.40 15.96
C ASN A 62 -1.59 7.02 14.92
N ASN A 63 -1.35 8.33 15.05
CA ASN A 63 -0.44 9.08 14.18
C ASN A 63 -0.79 8.97 12.69
N ASN A 64 -2.06 9.12 12.29
CA ASN A 64 -2.42 9.06 10.87
C ASN A 64 -1.56 10.00 10.03
N VAL A 65 -0.96 9.47 8.96
CA VAL A 65 -0.09 10.23 8.05
C VAL A 65 -0.62 10.28 6.62
N ILE A 66 -1.68 9.52 6.29
CA ILE A 66 -2.24 9.47 4.95
C ILE A 66 -3.62 10.10 4.95
N HIS A 67 -3.77 11.22 4.25
CA HIS A 67 -5.07 11.80 3.93
C HIS A 67 -5.47 11.37 2.54
N VAL A 68 -6.74 11.02 2.36
CA VAL A 68 -7.28 10.46 1.11
C VAL A 68 -8.48 11.23 0.58
N ASP A 69 -8.63 11.17 -0.74
CA ASP A 69 -9.93 11.37 -1.39
C ASP A 69 -10.53 9.98 -1.74
N PRO A 70 -11.88 9.81 -1.76
CA PRO A 70 -12.50 8.57 -2.22
C PRO A 70 -12.08 8.22 -3.65
N GLU A 71 -11.78 6.93 -3.93
CA GLU A 71 -11.41 6.48 -5.28
C GLU A 71 -12.60 6.56 -6.24
N SER A 72 -13.72 5.92 -5.88
CA SER A 72 -14.97 5.97 -6.61
C SER A 72 -16.13 5.50 -5.74
N SER A 73 -17.36 5.88 -6.09
CA SER A 73 -18.56 5.46 -5.37
C SER A 73 -18.80 3.95 -5.44
N GLU A 74 -18.42 3.28 -6.53
CA GLU A 74 -18.58 1.82 -6.71
C GLU A 74 -17.66 0.99 -5.80
N LEU A 75 -16.54 1.59 -5.35
CA LEU A 75 -15.57 0.95 -4.47
C LEU A 75 -15.86 1.19 -2.98
N GLY A 76 -16.72 2.14 -2.66
CA GLY A 76 -17.06 2.50 -1.28
C GLY A 76 -15.88 3.14 -0.54
N PHE A 77 -15.50 2.59 0.61
CA PHE A 77 -14.41 3.12 1.45
C PHE A 77 -13.02 2.70 0.95
N VAL A 78 -12.74 2.93 -0.32
CA VAL A 78 -11.41 2.85 -0.92
C VAL A 78 -10.90 4.24 -1.22
N GLY A 79 -9.67 4.55 -0.80
CA GLY A 79 -9.10 5.89 -0.90
C GLY A 79 -7.85 5.95 -1.76
N VAL A 80 -7.66 7.13 -2.37
CA VAL A 80 -6.43 7.52 -3.06
C VAL A 80 -5.68 8.50 -2.18
N PRO A 81 -4.37 8.28 -1.91
CA PRO A 81 -3.56 9.22 -1.15
C PRO A 81 -3.57 10.61 -1.79
N LYS A 82 -3.95 11.61 -1.01
CA LYS A 82 -4.00 13.03 -1.41
C LYS A 82 -2.87 13.84 -0.80
N LYS A 83 -2.60 13.58 0.48
CA LYS A 83 -1.56 14.26 1.24
C LYS A 83 -0.91 13.27 2.20
N ILE A 84 0.40 13.36 2.31
CA ILE A 84 1.20 12.61 3.29
C ILE A 84 1.79 13.60 4.31
N GLU A 85 1.63 13.32 5.59
CA GLU A 85 2.24 14.10 6.69
C GLU A 85 3.70 13.66 6.89
N SER A 86 4.57 14.07 5.96
CA SER A 86 5.99 13.69 5.93
C SER A 86 6.74 14.08 7.19
N ASP A 87 6.37 15.20 7.84
CA ASP A 87 7.03 15.67 9.06
C ASP A 87 6.85 14.70 10.23
N VAL A 88 5.69 14.04 10.32
CA VAL A 88 5.44 13.02 11.33
C VAL A 88 6.37 11.82 11.11
N ILE A 89 6.50 11.38 9.86
CA ILE A 89 7.37 10.26 9.48
C ILE A 89 8.84 10.64 9.74
N ASN A 90 9.27 11.81 9.31
CA ASN A 90 10.65 12.30 9.50
C ASN A 90 11.03 12.42 10.98
N LYS A 91 10.11 12.87 11.85
CA LYS A 91 10.35 12.92 13.31
C LYS A 91 10.63 11.52 13.90
N ILE A 92 10.03 10.48 13.36
CA ILE A 92 10.26 9.09 13.77
C ILE A 92 11.62 8.60 13.24
N LEU A 93 11.89 8.85 11.96
CA LEU A 93 13.15 8.47 11.31
C LEU A 93 14.36 9.14 11.97
N ASN A 94 14.25 10.42 12.34
CA ASN A 94 15.32 11.19 13.01
C ASN A 94 15.67 10.65 14.41
N LYS A 95 14.80 9.83 15.00
CA LYS A 95 15.06 9.09 16.24
C LYS A 95 15.64 7.71 16.01
N ASN A 96 16.01 7.37 14.77
CA ASN A 96 16.43 6.04 14.34
C ASN A 96 15.37 4.96 14.63
N PHE A 97 14.09 5.29 14.57
CA PHE A 97 12.99 4.35 14.68
C PHE A 97 12.45 4.01 13.29
N ILE A 98 11.89 2.82 13.12
CA ILE A 98 11.27 2.38 11.88
C ILE A 98 9.77 2.69 11.91
N PRO A 99 9.25 3.61 11.08
CA PRO A 99 7.82 3.83 10.96
C PRO A 99 7.20 2.64 10.22
N VAL A 100 6.25 1.97 10.86
CA VAL A 100 5.43 0.89 10.26
C VAL A 100 4.06 1.47 9.95
N ILE A 101 3.76 1.65 8.65
CA ILE A 101 2.58 2.40 8.22
C ILE A 101 1.55 1.44 7.63
N SER A 102 0.34 1.44 8.19
CA SER A 102 -0.79 0.70 7.62
C SER A 102 -1.28 1.40 6.35
N PRO A 103 -1.68 0.65 5.30
CA PRO A 103 -2.28 1.23 4.09
C PRO A 103 -3.75 1.62 4.34
N LEU A 104 -3.93 2.51 5.30
CA LEU A 104 -5.18 3.14 5.72
C LEU A 104 -5.01 4.65 5.70
N GLY A 105 -6.06 5.37 5.39
CA GLY A 105 -6.04 6.83 5.41
C GLY A 105 -7.35 7.42 5.93
N LEU A 106 -7.31 8.69 6.32
CA LEU A 106 -8.49 9.44 6.73
C LEU A 106 -8.97 10.36 5.61
N GLY A 107 -10.25 10.30 5.29
CA GLY A 107 -10.94 11.28 4.47
C GLY A 107 -11.19 12.59 5.21
N LYS A 108 -11.74 13.59 4.51
CA LYS A 108 -12.09 14.91 5.10
C LYS A 108 -13.14 14.80 6.20
N ASP A 109 -13.96 13.78 6.14
CA ASP A 109 -15.00 13.41 7.12
C ASP A 109 -14.46 12.62 8.31
N LEU A 110 -13.14 12.45 8.40
CA LEU A 110 -12.44 11.60 9.37
C LEU A 110 -12.81 10.11 9.28
N GLN A 111 -13.47 9.72 8.17
CA GLN A 111 -13.77 8.32 7.90
C GLN A 111 -12.50 7.60 7.43
N THR A 112 -12.31 6.37 7.92
CA THR A 112 -11.22 5.49 7.46
C THR A 112 -11.51 4.96 6.07
N TYR A 113 -10.47 4.95 5.23
CA TYR A 113 -10.46 4.36 3.90
C TYR A 113 -9.34 3.32 3.78
N ASN A 114 -9.65 2.22 3.09
CA ASN A 114 -8.68 1.21 2.69
C ASN A 114 -7.90 1.72 1.47
N ILE A 115 -6.58 1.60 1.50
CA ILE A 115 -5.70 2.01 0.41
C ILE A 115 -5.00 0.77 -0.15
N ASN A 116 -4.79 0.71 -1.45
CA ASN A 116 -3.90 -0.30 -2.02
C ASN A 116 -2.48 -0.13 -1.43
N GLY A 117 -1.87 -1.22 -0.97
CA GLY A 117 -0.57 -1.16 -0.28
C GLY A 117 0.56 -0.61 -1.13
N ASP A 118 0.60 -0.94 -2.42
CA ASP A 118 1.61 -0.42 -3.35
C ASP A 118 1.40 1.08 -3.58
N THR A 119 0.14 1.51 -3.77
CA THR A 119 -0.22 2.93 -3.93
C THR A 119 0.14 3.76 -2.69
N ALA A 120 -0.14 3.23 -1.49
CA ALA A 120 0.27 3.89 -0.25
C ALA A 120 1.80 4.03 -0.15
N ALA A 121 2.54 2.95 -0.45
CA ALA A 121 4.00 2.95 -0.42
C ALA A 121 4.60 3.94 -1.44
N GLY A 122 4.08 3.99 -2.65
CA GLY A 122 4.50 4.94 -3.69
C GLY A 122 4.27 6.40 -3.28
N ALA A 123 3.09 6.72 -2.75
CA ALA A 123 2.77 8.07 -2.28
C ALA A 123 3.69 8.52 -1.13
N ILE A 124 3.99 7.62 -0.19
CA ILE A 124 4.93 7.89 0.90
C ILE A 124 6.35 8.08 0.35
N ALA A 125 6.82 7.20 -0.53
CA ALA A 125 8.15 7.28 -1.12
C ALA A 125 8.34 8.61 -1.88
N LYS A 126 7.36 9.02 -2.68
CA LYS A 126 7.35 10.31 -3.38
C LYS A 126 7.41 11.48 -2.41
N SER A 127 6.56 11.47 -1.39
CA SER A 127 6.47 12.56 -0.40
C SER A 127 7.76 12.73 0.42
N LEU A 128 8.44 11.62 0.73
CA LEU A 128 9.72 11.62 1.45
C LEU A 128 10.92 11.82 0.52
N LYS A 129 10.73 11.92 -0.80
CA LYS A 129 11.81 11.89 -1.80
C LYS A 129 12.76 10.73 -1.56
N SER A 130 12.20 9.55 -1.34
CA SER A 130 12.94 8.37 -0.94
C SER A 130 13.92 7.95 -2.04
N ARG A 131 15.14 7.62 -1.65
CA ARG A 131 16.17 7.15 -2.59
C ARG A 131 15.81 5.82 -3.29
N ARG A 132 14.99 4.98 -2.64
CA ARG A 132 14.54 3.68 -3.14
C ARG A 132 13.14 3.37 -2.66
N LEU A 133 12.36 2.71 -3.51
CA LEU A 133 11.11 2.05 -3.17
C LEU A 133 11.27 0.55 -3.46
N LEU A 134 11.03 -0.30 -2.46
CA LEU A 134 11.06 -1.75 -2.60
C LEU A 134 9.64 -2.29 -2.47
N LEU A 135 9.10 -2.86 -3.56
CA LEU A 135 7.80 -3.53 -3.55
C LEU A 135 8.00 -5.03 -3.37
N MET A 136 7.68 -5.53 -2.18
CA MET A 136 7.74 -6.96 -1.88
C MET A 136 6.54 -7.68 -2.53
N THR A 137 6.82 -8.67 -3.36
CA THR A 137 5.81 -9.40 -4.13
C THR A 137 6.14 -10.90 -4.18
N ASN A 138 5.18 -11.71 -4.59
CA ASN A 138 5.32 -13.16 -4.75
C ASN A 138 5.81 -13.59 -6.14
N VAL A 139 6.22 -12.65 -6.97
CA VAL A 139 6.85 -12.88 -8.27
C VAL A 139 8.28 -12.37 -8.27
N GLU A 140 9.14 -12.93 -9.11
CA GLU A 140 10.57 -12.58 -9.16
C GLU A 140 10.83 -11.12 -9.55
N GLY A 141 9.94 -10.53 -10.35
CA GLY A 141 10.03 -9.16 -10.83
C GLY A 141 9.39 -8.99 -12.20
N VAL A 142 9.86 -8.02 -12.96
CA VAL A 142 9.43 -7.79 -14.34
C VAL A 142 10.14 -8.80 -15.25
N LEU A 143 9.36 -9.50 -16.07
CA LEU A 143 9.86 -10.48 -17.02
C LEU A 143 9.78 -9.95 -18.45
N ASP A 144 10.71 -10.35 -19.30
CA ASP A 144 10.67 -10.09 -20.74
C ASP A 144 9.70 -11.07 -21.46
N LYS A 145 9.59 -10.94 -22.80
CA LYS A 145 8.75 -11.83 -23.65
C LYS A 145 9.18 -13.30 -23.57
N ASN A 146 10.43 -13.58 -23.22
CA ASN A 146 10.96 -14.92 -23.04
C ASN A 146 10.85 -15.42 -21.60
N LYS A 147 10.09 -14.71 -20.72
CA LYS A 147 9.93 -14.99 -19.29
C LYS A 147 11.23 -14.91 -18.49
N LYS A 148 12.24 -14.18 -18.99
CA LYS A 148 13.48 -13.94 -18.30
C LYS A 148 13.38 -12.68 -17.43
N LEU A 149 13.89 -12.75 -16.19
CA LEU A 149 13.90 -11.63 -15.25
C LEU A 149 14.73 -10.46 -15.81
N ILE A 150 14.13 -9.28 -15.81
CA ILE A 150 14.79 -8.03 -16.14
C ILE A 150 15.33 -7.43 -14.85
N GLN A 151 16.65 -7.30 -14.75
CA GLN A 151 17.29 -6.76 -13.55
C GLN A 151 17.22 -5.25 -13.47
N GLU A 152 17.35 -4.58 -14.63
CA GLU A 152 17.30 -3.12 -14.72
C GLU A 152 16.54 -2.70 -15.96
N VAL A 153 15.67 -1.69 -15.84
CA VAL A 153 14.88 -1.16 -16.95
C VAL A 153 14.58 0.32 -16.71
N SER A 154 14.71 1.13 -17.76
CA SER A 154 14.36 2.55 -17.69
C SER A 154 12.84 2.77 -17.75
N SER A 155 12.38 3.94 -17.26
CA SER A 155 10.97 4.33 -17.32
C SER A 155 10.43 4.32 -18.75
N SER A 156 11.20 4.80 -19.72
CA SER A 156 10.81 4.80 -21.15
C SER A 156 10.61 3.38 -21.66
N LYS A 157 11.55 2.46 -21.35
CA LYS A 157 11.45 1.07 -21.80
C LYS A 157 10.29 0.32 -21.17
N ILE A 158 10.02 0.59 -19.87
CA ILE A 158 8.87 -0.02 -19.18
C ILE A 158 7.53 0.41 -19.80
N LEU A 159 7.42 1.68 -20.23
CA LEU A 159 6.23 2.17 -20.94
C LEU A 159 6.03 1.53 -22.30
N GLU A 160 7.13 1.25 -23.04
CA GLU A 160 7.06 0.45 -24.28
C GLU A 160 6.56 -0.97 -24.00
N MET A 161 7.07 -1.62 -22.93
CA MET A 161 6.69 -2.98 -22.55
C MET A 161 5.23 -3.09 -22.09
N ILE A 162 4.64 -2.02 -21.60
CA ILE A 162 3.20 -1.95 -21.33
C ILE A 162 2.43 -1.85 -22.66
N LYS A 163 2.90 -1.02 -23.61
CA LYS A 163 2.24 -0.84 -24.90
C LYS A 163 2.26 -2.10 -25.77
N ASP A 164 3.35 -2.87 -25.72
CA ASP A 164 3.53 -4.08 -26.50
C ASP A 164 3.06 -5.34 -25.76
N GLU A 165 2.31 -5.16 -24.66
CA GLU A 165 1.68 -6.21 -23.84
C GLU A 165 2.67 -7.22 -23.23
N THR A 166 3.97 -6.89 -23.17
CA THR A 166 4.96 -7.68 -22.42
C THR A 166 4.64 -7.66 -20.92
N ILE A 167 4.18 -6.52 -20.42
CA ILE A 167 3.72 -6.34 -19.05
C ILE A 167 2.18 -6.39 -19.04
N THR A 168 1.63 -7.35 -18.30
CA THR A 168 0.20 -7.61 -18.24
C THR A 168 -0.48 -7.00 -17.02
N GLU A 169 -1.81 -7.04 -16.99
CA GLU A 169 -2.71 -6.38 -16.02
C GLU A 169 -2.28 -6.44 -14.55
N GLY A 170 -1.84 -7.59 -14.06
CA GLY A 170 -1.47 -7.75 -12.65
C GLY A 170 -0.21 -6.97 -12.22
N MET A 171 0.71 -6.69 -13.16
CA MET A 171 1.95 -5.97 -12.92
C MET A 171 1.81 -4.47 -13.17
N ILE A 172 0.91 -4.04 -14.05
CA ILE A 172 0.73 -2.62 -14.44
C ILE A 172 0.52 -1.70 -13.23
N PRO A 173 -0.34 -2.00 -12.23
CA PRO A 173 -0.50 -1.15 -11.06
C PRO A 173 0.78 -0.96 -10.25
N LYS A 174 1.59 -2.03 -10.12
CA LYS A 174 2.89 -1.96 -9.42
C LYS A 174 3.89 -1.08 -10.16
N ILE A 175 3.96 -1.24 -11.48
CA ILE A 175 4.81 -0.43 -12.34
C ILE A 175 4.41 1.04 -12.26
N ASN A 176 3.13 1.36 -12.37
CA ASN A 176 2.63 2.74 -12.26
C ASN A 176 3.04 3.35 -10.91
N THR A 177 2.90 2.60 -9.83
CA THR A 177 3.37 3.05 -8.50
C THR A 177 4.87 3.37 -8.49
N CYS A 178 5.69 2.54 -9.15
CA CYS A 178 7.13 2.82 -9.26
C CYS A 178 7.41 4.07 -10.09
N LEU A 179 6.73 4.24 -11.24
CA LEU A 179 6.87 5.42 -12.09
C LEU A 179 6.46 6.71 -11.37
N ASP A 180 5.35 6.66 -10.62
CA ASP A 180 4.87 7.81 -9.84
C ASP A 180 5.83 8.19 -8.70
N ALA A 181 6.52 7.22 -8.13
CA ALA A 181 7.45 7.45 -7.02
C ALA A 181 8.79 8.08 -7.46
N ILE A 182 9.17 7.97 -8.75
CA ILE A 182 10.42 8.52 -9.28
C ILE A 182 10.24 9.85 -10.03
N ASN A 183 8.99 10.26 -10.29
CA ASN A 183 8.62 11.56 -10.87
C ASN A 183 8.19 12.53 -9.75
#